data_21c907aa478065772f987da183645f14
#
_entry.id   21c907aa478065772f987da183645f14
#
_cell.length_a   1.000
_cell.length_b   1.000
_cell.length_c   1.000
_cell.angle_alpha   90.00
_cell.angle_beta   90.00
_cell.angle_gamma   90.00
#
_symmetry.space_group_name_H-M   'P 1'
#
loop_
_entity.id
_entity.type
_entity.pdbx_description
1 polymer ?
#
loop_
_entity_poly.entity_id
_entity_poly.type
_entity_poly.pdbx_seq_one_letter_code
_entity_poly.pdbx_strand_id
1 'polypeptide(L)'
;MRGRGSSGDAEARLEEARGLALAIGLEVCDATIVPIRTPRAATLFGEGQVANIAIACEQNEAELVVVDGALTAIQQRNLEEKLKRKVIDRTGLILEIFGERAATAEGRLQVELAHLDYQAGRLVRSWTHLERQRGGFGFLGGPGETQIEADRRLIRDRMARLRRELEQVKRTRGLHRERRGKAPWPVVALVGYTNAGKSTLCNHLTGADV
;
A
#
# COMPACT_ATOMS: atom_id res chain seq x y z
N MET A 1 -15.47 18.88 -8.86
CA MET A 1 -15.40 18.78 -10.33
C MET A 1 -14.08 18.16 -10.72
N ARG A 2 -14.03 16.87 -11.09
CA ARG A 2 -12.82 16.22 -11.64
C ARG A 2 -12.84 16.45 -13.13
N GLY A 3 -11.89 17.25 -13.64
CA GLY A 3 -11.72 17.51 -15.06
C GLY A 3 -11.48 16.21 -15.84
N ARG A 4 -11.95 16.17 -17.09
CA ARG A 4 -11.60 15.16 -18.07
C ARG A 4 -10.09 15.22 -18.28
N GLY A 5 -9.36 14.26 -17.68
CA GLY A 5 -7.95 14.07 -17.99
C GLY A 5 -7.80 13.81 -19.50
N SER A 6 -6.86 14.44 -20.14
CA SER A 6 -6.52 14.17 -21.55
C SER A 6 -5.99 12.73 -21.67
N SER A 7 -6.08 12.12 -22.85
CA SER A 7 -5.53 10.77 -23.12
C SER A 7 -4.07 10.67 -22.71
N GLY A 8 -3.26 11.72 -22.89
CA GLY A 8 -1.87 11.79 -22.47
C GLY A 8 -1.65 11.71 -20.95
N ASP A 9 -2.61 12.17 -20.14
CA ASP A 9 -2.54 12.04 -18.67
C ASP A 9 -2.76 10.58 -18.22
N ALA A 10 -3.62 9.84 -18.88
CA ALA A 10 -3.86 8.42 -18.58
C ALA A 10 -2.66 7.54 -18.99
N GLU A 11 -2.03 7.82 -20.11
CA GLU A 11 -0.82 7.11 -20.57
C GLU A 11 0.38 7.40 -19.65
N ALA A 12 0.57 8.65 -19.24
CA ALA A 12 1.63 9.02 -18.30
C ALA A 12 1.45 8.34 -16.93
N ARG A 13 0.22 8.22 -16.45
CA ARG A 13 -0.10 7.49 -15.21
C ARG A 13 0.12 5.98 -15.34
N LEU A 14 -0.19 5.40 -16.49
CA LEU A 14 0.08 3.99 -16.76
C LEU A 14 1.59 3.72 -16.73
N GLU A 15 2.39 4.57 -17.35
CA GLU A 15 3.83 4.44 -17.35
C GLU A 15 4.43 4.66 -15.96
N GLU A 16 3.90 5.60 -15.17
CA GLU A 16 4.27 5.74 -13.76
C GLU A 16 3.97 4.45 -12.97
N ALA A 17 2.77 3.88 -13.13
CA ALA A 17 2.39 2.65 -12.44
C ALA A 17 3.29 1.46 -12.82
N ARG A 18 3.67 1.34 -14.10
CA ARG A 18 4.66 0.36 -14.56
C ARG A 18 6.01 0.56 -13.89
N GLY A 19 6.50 1.79 -13.85
CA GLY A 19 7.75 2.13 -13.18
C GLY A 19 7.74 1.79 -11.69
N LEU A 20 6.62 1.99 -11.02
CA LEU A 20 6.44 1.60 -9.61
C LEU A 20 6.48 0.07 -9.41
N ALA A 21 5.84 -0.70 -10.29
CA ALA A 21 5.87 -2.16 -10.23
C ALA A 21 7.29 -2.71 -10.48
N LEU A 22 7.98 -2.18 -11.49
CA LEU A 22 9.37 -2.56 -11.79
C LEU A 22 10.32 -2.21 -10.63
N ALA A 23 10.03 -1.15 -9.86
CA ALA A 23 10.88 -0.72 -8.74
C ALA A 23 10.95 -1.72 -7.58
N ILE A 24 10.05 -2.70 -7.51
CA ILE A 24 10.04 -3.82 -6.56
C ILE A 24 10.26 -5.17 -7.25
N GLY A 25 10.91 -5.16 -8.42
CA GLY A 25 11.29 -6.39 -9.12
C GLY A 25 10.12 -7.17 -9.74
N LEU A 26 8.93 -6.57 -9.88
CA LEU A 26 7.82 -7.22 -10.58
C LEU A 26 8.06 -7.17 -12.10
N GLU A 27 7.84 -8.28 -12.76
CA GLU A 27 7.77 -8.35 -14.21
C GLU A 27 6.39 -7.90 -14.69
N VAL A 28 6.33 -6.86 -15.51
CA VAL A 28 5.07 -6.33 -16.04
C VAL A 28 4.79 -6.95 -17.39
N CYS A 29 3.99 -8.01 -17.43
CA CYS A 29 3.62 -8.74 -18.64
C CYS A 29 2.54 -8.04 -19.47
N ASP A 30 1.65 -7.26 -18.86
CA ASP A 30 0.63 -6.45 -19.56
C ASP A 30 0.29 -5.20 -18.78
N ALA A 31 -0.09 -4.13 -19.47
CA ALA A 31 -0.53 -2.87 -18.86
C ALA A 31 -1.59 -2.20 -19.71
N THR A 32 -2.81 -2.08 -19.21
CA THR A 32 -3.98 -1.63 -19.96
C THR A 32 -4.72 -0.51 -19.24
N ILE A 33 -5.15 0.51 -20.01
CA ILE A 33 -6.03 1.57 -19.53
C ILE A 33 -7.48 1.11 -19.65
N VAL A 34 -8.16 0.97 -18.50
CA VAL A 34 -9.56 0.57 -18.45
C VAL A 34 -10.45 1.78 -18.15
N PRO A 35 -11.26 2.26 -19.12
CA PRO A 35 -12.12 3.42 -18.90
C PRO A 35 -13.28 3.08 -17.97
N ILE A 36 -13.39 3.79 -16.85
CA ILE A 36 -14.47 3.62 -15.87
C ILE A 36 -15.48 4.75 -16.05
N ARG A 37 -16.62 4.46 -16.65
CA ARG A 37 -17.72 5.43 -16.78
C ARG A 37 -18.52 5.53 -15.48
N THR A 38 -18.88 4.38 -14.92
CA THR A 38 -19.62 4.29 -13.66
C THR A 38 -18.95 3.24 -12.77
N PRO A 39 -18.32 3.64 -11.66
CA PRO A 39 -17.68 2.69 -10.75
C PRO A 39 -18.70 1.72 -10.15
N ARG A 40 -18.45 0.42 -10.25
CA ARG A 40 -19.29 -0.60 -9.61
C ARG A 40 -18.90 -0.77 -8.14
N ALA A 41 -19.91 -0.81 -7.25
CA ALA A 41 -19.67 -1.01 -5.82
C ALA A 41 -19.00 -2.35 -5.52
N ALA A 42 -19.31 -3.38 -6.32
CA ALA A 42 -18.80 -4.73 -6.11
C ALA A 42 -17.36 -4.95 -6.61
N THR A 43 -16.98 -4.37 -7.76
CA THR A 43 -15.71 -4.72 -8.45
C THR A 43 -14.94 -3.52 -8.99
N LEU A 44 -15.43 -2.29 -8.81
CA LEU A 44 -14.96 -1.08 -9.47
C LEU A 44 -15.23 -1.09 -10.99
N PHE A 45 -14.89 -2.18 -11.66
CA PHE A 45 -15.04 -2.41 -13.11
C PHE A 45 -16.40 -3.06 -13.47
N GLY A 46 -16.86 -2.87 -14.70
CA GLY A 46 -18.00 -3.61 -15.24
C GLY A 46 -17.67 -5.09 -15.48
N GLU A 47 -18.70 -5.93 -15.58
CA GLU A 47 -18.51 -7.39 -15.73
C GLU A 47 -17.70 -7.76 -16.98
N GLY A 48 -17.97 -7.15 -18.12
CA GLY A 48 -17.20 -7.38 -19.34
C GLY A 48 -15.74 -6.95 -19.21
N GLN A 49 -15.47 -5.86 -18.48
CA GLN A 49 -14.10 -5.42 -18.21
C GLN A 49 -13.35 -6.42 -17.31
N VAL A 50 -14.02 -6.95 -16.28
CA VAL A 50 -13.45 -7.99 -15.41
C VAL A 50 -13.16 -9.27 -16.19
N ALA A 51 -14.06 -9.66 -17.11
CA ALA A 51 -13.85 -10.82 -17.99
C ALA A 51 -12.62 -10.63 -18.92
N ASN A 52 -12.47 -9.43 -19.50
CA ASN A 52 -11.30 -9.12 -20.32
C ASN A 52 -9.99 -9.14 -19.52
N ILE A 53 -10.00 -8.59 -18.30
CA ILE A 53 -8.85 -8.67 -17.39
C ILE A 53 -8.51 -10.12 -17.05
N ALA A 54 -9.51 -10.96 -16.79
CA ALA A 54 -9.29 -12.39 -16.50
C ALA A 54 -8.62 -13.11 -17.70
N ILE A 55 -9.10 -12.85 -18.91
CA ILE A 55 -8.51 -13.41 -20.13
C ILE A 55 -7.05 -12.96 -20.30
N ALA A 56 -6.78 -11.67 -20.09
CA ALA A 56 -5.42 -11.15 -20.17
C ALA A 56 -4.49 -11.78 -19.10
N CYS A 57 -4.99 -11.99 -17.88
CA CYS A 57 -4.25 -12.69 -16.83
C CYS A 57 -3.93 -14.14 -17.19
N GLU A 58 -4.86 -14.85 -17.84
CA GLU A 58 -4.63 -16.23 -18.28
C GLU A 58 -3.63 -16.29 -19.43
N GLN A 59 -3.78 -15.43 -20.43
CA GLN A 59 -2.90 -15.38 -21.60
C GLN A 59 -1.44 -15.05 -21.25
N ASN A 60 -1.24 -14.20 -20.25
CA ASN A 60 0.09 -13.76 -19.83
C ASN A 60 0.59 -14.51 -18.58
N GLU A 61 -0.11 -15.53 -18.11
CA GLU A 61 0.20 -16.29 -16.89
C GLU A 61 0.44 -15.38 -15.65
N ALA A 62 -0.27 -14.23 -15.60
CA ALA A 62 -0.07 -13.25 -14.55
C ALA A 62 -0.50 -13.79 -13.19
N GLU A 63 0.35 -13.66 -12.18
CA GLU A 63 0.07 -14.07 -10.80
C GLU A 63 -0.55 -12.95 -9.96
N LEU A 64 -0.27 -11.70 -10.32
CA LEU A 64 -0.67 -10.50 -9.60
C LEU A 64 -1.33 -9.49 -10.53
N VAL A 65 -2.40 -8.87 -10.06
CA VAL A 65 -3.05 -7.73 -10.72
C VAL A 65 -2.87 -6.48 -9.87
N VAL A 66 -2.28 -5.44 -10.44
CA VAL A 66 -2.12 -4.13 -9.80
C VAL A 66 -3.14 -3.16 -10.38
N VAL A 67 -3.94 -2.54 -9.51
CA VAL A 67 -4.91 -1.51 -9.91
C VAL A 67 -4.39 -0.13 -9.51
N ASP A 68 -4.10 0.75 -10.48
CA ASP A 68 -3.68 2.13 -10.22
C ASP A 68 -4.88 2.99 -9.76
N GLY A 69 -5.35 2.73 -8.56
CA GLY A 69 -6.45 3.42 -7.91
C GLY A 69 -6.73 2.82 -6.54
N ALA A 70 -7.60 3.45 -5.77
CA ALA A 70 -8.01 2.92 -4.48
C ALA A 70 -9.13 1.88 -4.66
N LEU A 71 -8.95 0.70 -4.08
CA LEU A 71 -9.97 -0.33 -3.97
C LEU A 71 -10.54 -0.38 -2.55
N THR A 72 -11.84 -0.61 -2.45
CA THR A 72 -12.42 -1.03 -1.17
C THR A 72 -12.07 -2.50 -0.92
N ALA A 73 -12.10 -2.93 0.35
CA ALA A 73 -11.86 -4.34 0.70
C ALA A 73 -12.80 -5.30 -0.05
N ILE A 74 -14.06 -4.90 -0.25
CA ILE A 74 -15.06 -5.69 -0.99
C ILE A 74 -14.69 -5.78 -2.47
N GLN A 75 -14.30 -4.67 -3.08
CA GLN A 75 -13.89 -4.66 -4.48
C GLN A 75 -12.65 -5.53 -4.72
N GLN A 76 -11.65 -5.42 -3.86
CA GLN A 76 -10.44 -6.24 -3.97
C GLN A 76 -10.78 -7.72 -3.87
N ARG A 77 -11.51 -8.13 -2.83
CA ARG A 77 -11.92 -9.52 -2.63
C ARG A 77 -12.70 -10.07 -3.81
N ASN A 78 -13.72 -9.32 -4.28
CA ASN A 78 -14.54 -9.77 -5.40
C ASN A 78 -13.73 -9.87 -6.71
N LEU A 79 -12.75 -8.98 -6.90
CA LEU A 79 -11.82 -9.10 -8.02
C LEU A 79 -10.95 -10.33 -7.89
N GLU A 80 -10.37 -10.61 -6.72
CA GLU A 80 -9.57 -11.82 -6.46
C GLU A 80 -10.39 -13.10 -6.70
N GLU A 81 -11.65 -13.14 -6.26
CA GLU A 81 -12.55 -14.26 -6.49
C GLU A 81 -12.85 -14.48 -7.97
N LYS A 82 -13.05 -13.40 -8.75
CA LYS A 82 -13.37 -13.47 -10.18
C LYS A 82 -12.14 -13.73 -11.05
N LEU A 83 -11.04 -13.10 -10.75
CA LEU A 83 -9.79 -13.22 -11.51
C LEU A 83 -8.99 -14.46 -11.14
N LYS A 84 -9.25 -15.08 -9.98
CA LYS A 84 -8.45 -16.17 -9.42
C LYS A 84 -6.96 -15.82 -9.31
N ARG A 85 -6.68 -14.55 -9.09
CA ARG A 85 -5.34 -13.96 -8.96
C ARG A 85 -5.32 -13.00 -7.79
N LYS A 86 -4.15 -12.76 -7.22
CA LYS A 86 -3.98 -11.75 -6.19
C LYS A 86 -4.20 -10.36 -6.79
N VAL A 87 -4.89 -9.48 -6.05
CA VAL A 87 -5.15 -8.10 -6.49
C VAL A 87 -4.64 -7.14 -5.42
N ILE A 88 -3.84 -6.18 -5.82
CA ILE A 88 -3.44 -5.06 -4.95
C ILE A 88 -3.83 -3.73 -5.60
N ASP A 89 -4.10 -2.75 -4.77
CA ASP A 89 -4.34 -1.39 -5.22
C ASP A 89 -3.06 -0.54 -5.16
N ARG A 90 -3.12 0.70 -5.66
CA ARG A 90 -1.98 1.63 -5.62
C ARG A 90 -1.40 1.78 -4.20
N THR A 91 -2.25 1.81 -3.17
CA THR A 91 -1.78 1.93 -1.77
C THR A 91 -0.98 0.70 -1.35
N GLY A 92 -1.46 -0.49 -1.68
CA GLY A 92 -0.73 -1.73 -1.43
C GLY A 92 0.62 -1.76 -2.13
N LEU A 93 0.66 -1.39 -3.42
CA LEU A 93 1.90 -1.33 -4.18
C LEU A 93 2.92 -0.35 -3.56
N ILE A 94 2.49 0.85 -3.16
CA ILE A 94 3.37 1.85 -2.52
C ILE A 94 3.89 1.34 -1.18
N LEU A 95 3.07 0.62 -0.40
CA LEU A 95 3.51 0.03 0.87
C LEU A 95 4.60 -1.03 0.64
N GLU A 96 4.46 -1.89 -0.37
CA GLU A 96 5.50 -2.87 -0.74
C GLU A 96 6.82 -2.16 -1.12
N ILE A 97 6.76 -1.10 -1.93
CA ILE A 97 7.93 -0.29 -2.29
C ILE A 97 8.62 0.29 -1.05
N PHE A 98 7.84 0.82 -0.10
CA PHE A 98 8.41 1.33 1.15
C PHE A 98 8.97 0.21 2.03
N GLY A 99 8.37 -0.98 2.02
CA GLY A 99 8.88 -2.16 2.70
C GLY A 99 10.28 -2.54 2.23
N GLU A 100 10.46 -2.63 0.93
CA GLU A 100 11.73 -2.95 0.27
C GLU A 100 12.81 -1.88 0.53
N ARG A 101 12.42 -0.61 0.52
CA ARG A 101 13.36 0.52 0.63
C ARG A 101 13.63 0.99 2.06
N ALA A 102 12.96 0.44 3.05
CA ALA A 102 13.11 0.85 4.44
C ALA A 102 14.44 0.38 5.05
N ALA A 103 15.49 1.15 4.87
CA ALA A 103 16.83 0.83 5.37
C ALA A 103 16.97 1.05 6.89
N THR A 104 16.24 2.01 7.49
CA THR A 104 16.35 2.34 8.91
C THR A 104 15.38 1.54 9.78
N ALA A 105 15.76 1.28 11.05
CA ALA A 105 14.86 0.62 11.99
C ALA A 105 13.54 1.38 12.20
N GLU A 106 13.58 2.72 12.26
CA GLU A 106 12.39 3.56 12.35
C GLU A 106 11.52 3.42 11.09
N GLY A 107 12.13 3.46 9.89
CA GLY A 107 11.42 3.29 8.62
C GLY A 107 10.72 1.93 8.53
N ARG A 108 11.40 0.86 8.90
CA ARG A 108 10.80 -0.49 8.93
C ARG A 108 9.59 -0.58 9.87
N LEU A 109 9.70 -0.04 11.09
CA LEU A 109 8.59 -0.01 12.04
C LEU A 109 7.40 0.81 11.52
N GLN A 110 7.67 1.95 10.87
CA GLN A 110 6.62 2.79 10.28
C GLN A 110 5.91 2.08 9.13
N VAL A 111 6.64 1.42 8.26
CA VAL A 111 6.07 0.68 7.12
C VAL A 111 5.28 -0.53 7.61
N GLU A 112 5.81 -1.31 8.56
CA GLU A 112 5.09 -2.45 9.17
C GLU A 112 3.78 -1.99 9.82
N LEU A 113 3.80 -0.85 10.54
CA LEU A 113 2.60 -0.27 11.13
C LEU A 113 1.57 0.12 10.07
N ALA A 114 2.00 0.73 8.96
CA ALA A 114 1.13 1.11 7.85
C ALA A 114 0.54 -0.11 7.11
N HIS A 115 1.32 -1.18 6.94
CA HIS A 115 0.83 -2.46 6.40
C HIS A 115 -0.26 -3.07 7.28
N LEU A 116 -0.05 -3.11 8.59
CA LEU A 116 -1.04 -3.65 9.52
C LEU A 116 -2.33 -2.81 9.55
N ASP A 117 -2.21 -1.50 9.47
CA ASP A 117 -3.37 -0.59 9.39
C ASP A 117 -4.17 -0.82 8.10
N TYR A 118 -3.48 -0.97 6.97
CA TYR A 118 -4.07 -1.31 5.69
C TYR A 118 -4.79 -2.67 5.73
N GLN A 119 -4.16 -3.69 6.32
CA GLN A 119 -4.77 -5.02 6.50
C GLN A 119 -5.97 -4.98 7.45
N ALA A 120 -5.86 -4.28 8.58
CA ALA A 120 -6.96 -4.12 9.54
C ALA A 120 -8.20 -3.48 8.91
N GLY A 121 -8.00 -2.46 8.08
CA GLY A 121 -9.08 -1.82 7.32
C GLY A 121 -9.79 -2.77 6.36
N ARG A 122 -9.08 -3.75 5.79
CA ARG A 122 -9.64 -4.75 4.88
C ARG A 122 -10.39 -5.85 5.61
N LEU A 123 -9.90 -6.33 6.74
CA LEU A 123 -10.59 -7.32 7.58
C LEU A 123 -11.92 -6.79 8.13
N VAL A 124 -11.95 -5.56 8.64
CA VAL A 124 -13.17 -4.94 9.18
C VAL A 124 -14.27 -4.84 8.11
N ARG A 125 -13.91 -4.40 6.90
CA ARG A 125 -14.88 -4.22 5.81
C ARG A 125 -15.40 -5.55 5.26
N SER A 126 -14.58 -6.59 5.21
CA SER A 126 -15.02 -7.94 4.84
C SER A 126 -16.06 -8.48 5.80
N TRP A 127 -15.88 -8.25 7.09
CA TRP A 127 -16.75 -8.79 8.13
C TRP A 127 -18.14 -8.12 8.14
N THR A 128 -18.20 -6.79 8.06
CA THR A 128 -19.50 -6.08 8.00
C THR A 128 -20.33 -6.45 6.78
N HIS A 129 -19.72 -6.90 5.70
CA HIS A 129 -20.43 -7.36 4.52
C HIS A 129 -21.03 -8.76 4.73
N LEU A 130 -20.32 -9.66 5.40
CA LEU A 130 -20.81 -11.00 5.74
C LEU A 130 -21.99 -10.95 6.73
N GLU A 131 -21.98 -10.05 7.71
CA GLU A 131 -23.10 -9.82 8.62
C GLU A 131 -24.38 -9.38 7.88
N ARG A 132 -24.24 -8.45 6.92
CA ARG A 132 -25.40 -7.97 6.14
C ARG A 132 -25.98 -9.04 5.22
N GLN A 133 -25.17 -9.99 4.73
CA GLN A 133 -25.65 -11.09 3.87
C GLN A 133 -26.35 -12.20 4.66
N ARG A 134 -26.05 -12.36 5.94
CA ARG A 134 -26.63 -13.43 6.78
C ARG A 134 -27.92 -13.08 7.50
N GLY A 135 -28.55 -11.93 7.19
CA GLY A 135 -29.91 -11.60 7.66
C GLY A 135 -30.12 -11.85 9.16
N GLY A 136 -29.71 -10.92 10.01
CA GLY A 136 -30.43 -10.59 11.22
C GLY A 136 -30.61 -11.64 12.34
N PHE A 137 -29.82 -12.69 12.44
CA PHE A 137 -29.79 -13.54 13.62
C PHE A 137 -28.45 -13.48 14.34
N GLY A 138 -28.28 -12.42 15.14
CA GLY A 138 -27.06 -12.11 15.90
C GLY A 138 -26.83 -12.98 17.14
N PHE A 139 -27.04 -14.29 17.12
CA PHE A 139 -26.77 -15.13 18.30
C PHE A 139 -26.08 -16.47 18.03
N LEU A 140 -25.69 -16.77 16.82
CA LEU A 140 -24.94 -17.98 16.50
C LEU A 140 -23.63 -17.57 15.79
N GLY A 141 -22.68 -17.03 16.56
CA GLY A 141 -21.31 -16.89 16.15
C GLY A 141 -20.73 -18.25 15.76
N GLY A 142 -20.61 -18.50 14.45
CA GLY A 142 -19.94 -19.70 13.96
C GLY A 142 -18.43 -19.63 14.23
N PRO A 143 -17.69 -20.76 14.15
CA PRO A 143 -16.25 -20.80 14.38
C PRO A 143 -15.43 -19.84 13.51
N GLY A 144 -15.98 -19.35 12.38
CA GLY A 144 -15.36 -18.32 11.55
C GLY A 144 -15.41 -16.90 12.13
N GLU A 145 -16.38 -16.58 12.97
CA GLU A 145 -16.53 -15.27 13.61
C GLU A 145 -15.47 -15.07 14.70
N THR A 146 -15.23 -16.09 15.49
CA THR A 146 -14.19 -16.08 16.53
C THR A 146 -12.78 -15.98 15.94
N GLN A 147 -12.54 -16.56 14.76
CA GLN A 147 -11.24 -16.47 14.09
C GLN A 147 -10.95 -15.06 13.59
N ILE A 148 -11.91 -14.39 12.95
CA ILE A 148 -11.72 -13.01 12.48
C ILE A 148 -11.54 -12.03 13.65
N GLU A 149 -12.24 -12.23 14.76
CA GLU A 149 -12.04 -11.42 15.96
C GLU A 149 -10.68 -11.67 16.61
N ALA A 150 -10.22 -12.92 16.61
CA ALA A 150 -8.87 -13.27 17.06
C ALA A 150 -7.80 -12.62 16.18
N ASP A 151 -7.93 -12.69 14.85
CA ASP A 151 -7.02 -12.07 13.90
C ASP A 151 -6.98 -10.54 14.06
N ARG A 152 -8.16 -9.91 14.24
CA ARG A 152 -8.26 -8.47 14.51
C ARG A 152 -7.55 -8.08 15.81
N ARG A 153 -7.67 -8.90 16.85
CA ARG A 153 -6.99 -8.68 18.13
C ARG A 153 -5.49 -8.80 17.95
N LEU A 154 -5.01 -9.84 17.28
CA LEU A 154 -3.59 -10.03 16.99
C LEU A 154 -2.98 -8.84 16.23
N ILE A 155 -3.68 -8.35 15.20
CA ILE A 155 -3.24 -7.16 14.45
C ILE A 155 -3.18 -5.93 15.35
N ARG A 156 -4.21 -5.68 16.19
CA ARG A 156 -4.21 -4.55 17.12
C ARG A 156 -3.08 -4.64 18.16
N ASP A 157 -2.86 -5.83 18.70
CA ASP A 157 -1.79 -6.06 19.68
C ASP A 157 -0.41 -5.86 19.03
N ARG A 158 -0.23 -6.31 17.81
CA ARG A 158 1.01 -6.06 17.04
C ARG A 158 1.21 -4.57 16.76
N MET A 159 0.17 -3.86 16.31
CA MET A 159 0.22 -2.41 16.11
C MET A 159 0.54 -1.65 17.39
N ALA A 160 -0.03 -2.05 18.52
CA ALA A 160 0.25 -1.43 19.83
C ALA A 160 1.71 -1.65 20.25
N ARG A 161 2.28 -2.81 19.96
CA ARG A 161 3.69 -3.11 20.21
C ARG A 161 4.60 -2.25 19.33
N LEU A 162 4.35 -2.21 18.03
CA LEU A 162 5.12 -1.40 17.08
C LEU A 162 5.10 0.09 17.42
N ARG A 163 3.95 0.62 17.85
CA ARG A 163 3.85 2.03 18.30
C ARG A 163 4.77 2.30 19.49
N ARG A 164 4.86 1.38 20.46
CA ARG A 164 5.76 1.51 21.60
C ARG A 164 7.24 1.45 21.20
N GLU A 165 7.59 0.52 20.32
CA GLU A 165 8.94 0.40 19.76
C GLU A 165 9.34 1.67 18.99
N LEU A 166 8.44 2.19 18.15
CA LEU A 166 8.65 3.43 17.40
C LEU A 166 8.86 4.63 18.33
N GLU A 167 8.09 4.73 19.41
CA GLU A 167 8.25 5.80 20.41
C GLU A 167 9.60 5.71 21.12
N GLN A 168 10.07 4.51 21.42
CA GLN A 168 11.40 4.30 22.01
C GLN A 168 12.52 4.72 21.04
N VAL A 169 12.41 4.37 19.75
CA VAL A 169 13.37 4.79 18.73
C VAL A 169 13.39 6.31 18.60
N LYS A 170 12.24 6.97 18.59
CA LYS A 170 12.13 8.43 18.56
C LYS A 170 12.80 9.09 19.77
N ARG A 171 12.60 8.56 20.99
CA ARG A 171 13.25 9.05 22.22
C ARG A 171 14.77 8.94 22.10
N THR A 172 15.28 7.80 21.68
CA THR A 172 16.72 7.57 21.49
C THR A 172 17.30 8.56 20.47
N ARG A 173 16.62 8.77 19.35
CA ARG A 173 17.03 9.79 18.36
C ARG A 173 17.02 11.20 18.93
N GLY A 174 16.03 11.54 19.78
CA GLY A 174 15.96 12.82 20.48
C GLY A 174 17.21 13.04 21.33
N LEU A 175 17.59 12.06 22.15
CA LEU A 175 18.80 12.12 22.99
C LEU A 175 20.09 12.29 22.15
N HIS A 176 20.20 11.55 21.04
CA HIS A 176 21.34 11.71 20.12
C HIS A 176 21.37 13.10 19.47
N ARG A 177 20.20 13.66 19.15
CA ARG A 177 20.06 15.00 18.57
C ARG A 177 20.48 16.08 19.59
N GLU A 178 20.05 15.96 20.84
CA GLU A 178 20.47 16.87 21.92
C GLU A 178 21.99 16.84 22.13
N ARG A 179 22.61 15.65 22.14
CA ARG A 179 24.06 15.51 22.25
C ARG A 179 24.79 16.18 21.08
N ARG A 180 24.30 16.01 19.86
CA ARG A 180 24.87 16.68 18.68
C ARG A 180 24.68 18.20 18.73
N GLY A 181 23.54 18.69 19.26
CA GLY A 181 23.29 20.13 19.43
C GLY A 181 24.24 20.81 20.44
N LYS A 182 24.87 20.03 21.33
CA LYS A 182 25.92 20.52 22.27
C LYS A 182 27.33 20.54 21.67
N ALA A 183 27.52 19.93 20.50
CA ALA A 183 28.79 19.95 19.81
C ALA A 183 29.05 21.34 19.17
N PRO A 184 30.28 21.83 19.13
CA PRO A 184 30.62 23.17 18.63
C PRO A 184 30.50 23.29 17.10
N TRP A 185 30.08 22.24 16.41
CA TRP A 185 30.01 22.21 14.96
C TRP A 185 28.65 22.71 14.47
N PRO A 186 28.62 23.56 13.46
CA PRO A 186 27.36 24.01 12.85
C PRO A 186 26.62 22.85 12.20
N VAL A 187 25.29 22.78 12.40
CA VAL A 187 24.42 21.81 11.73
C VAL A 187 23.85 22.45 10.47
N VAL A 188 24.17 21.87 9.31
CA VAL A 188 23.65 22.30 8.00
C VAL A 188 22.59 21.31 7.54
N ALA A 189 21.41 21.81 7.14
CA ALA A 189 20.34 21.00 6.58
C ALA A 189 20.15 21.31 5.09
N LEU A 190 20.20 20.25 4.25
CA LEU A 190 19.87 20.35 2.83
C LEU A 190 18.36 20.12 2.66
N VAL A 191 17.63 21.14 2.20
CA VAL A 191 16.19 21.12 2.02
C VAL A 191 15.84 21.31 0.55
N GLY A 192 14.84 20.61 0.06
CA GLY A 192 14.36 20.71 -1.32
C GLY A 192 13.41 19.56 -1.68
N TYR A 193 12.80 19.64 -2.86
CA TYR A 193 11.90 18.62 -3.39
C TYR A 193 12.59 17.26 -3.58
N THR A 194 11.80 16.19 -3.69
CA THR A 194 12.29 14.87 -4.09
C THR A 194 13.01 14.97 -5.45
N ASN A 195 14.08 14.20 -5.62
CA ASN A 195 14.93 14.21 -6.83
C ASN A 195 15.62 15.53 -7.15
N ALA A 196 15.68 16.49 -6.25
CA ALA A 196 16.40 17.76 -6.41
C ALA A 196 17.92 17.64 -6.22
N GLY A 197 18.47 16.42 -6.18
CA GLY A 197 19.93 16.19 -6.06
C GLY A 197 20.50 16.40 -4.65
N LYS A 198 19.68 16.41 -3.60
CA LYS A 198 20.16 16.62 -2.21
C LYS A 198 21.15 15.55 -1.76
N SER A 199 20.86 14.28 -2.00
CA SER A 199 21.77 13.18 -1.66
C SER A 199 23.06 13.27 -2.47
N THR A 200 22.96 13.55 -3.76
CA THR A 200 24.14 13.74 -4.64
C THR A 200 25.04 14.86 -4.13
N LEU A 201 24.44 16.01 -3.74
CA LEU A 201 25.20 17.11 -3.16
C LEU A 201 25.81 16.74 -1.81
N CYS A 202 25.05 16.05 -0.95
CA CYS A 202 25.54 15.58 0.34
C CYS A 202 26.75 14.64 0.16
N ASN A 203 26.63 13.65 -0.73
CA ASN A 203 27.71 12.70 -1.04
C ASN A 203 28.96 13.41 -1.58
N HIS A 204 28.77 14.38 -2.47
CA HIS A 204 29.88 15.17 -3.02
C HIS A 204 30.60 16.00 -1.94
N LEU A 205 29.87 16.59 -0.99
CA LEU A 205 30.43 17.42 0.07
C LEU A 205 31.07 16.61 1.20
N THR A 206 30.56 15.42 1.49
CA THR A 206 30.98 14.61 2.66
C THR A 206 31.86 13.43 2.28
N GLY A 207 31.91 13.04 1.01
CA GLY A 207 32.53 11.79 0.56
C GLY A 207 31.80 10.53 1.02
N ALA A 208 30.57 10.67 1.54
CA ALA A 208 29.74 9.55 1.95
C ALA A 208 28.88 9.04 0.77
N ASP A 209 28.41 7.81 0.88
CA ASP A 209 27.44 7.21 -0.03
C ASP A 209 26.12 7.04 0.73
N VAL A 210 25.15 7.98 0.52
CA VAL A 210 23.88 8.06 1.23
C VAL A 210 22.70 7.88 0.29
#